data_684453df2b3c0424387b487f1b145b87
#
_entry.id   684453df2b3c0424387b487f1b145b87
#
_cell.length_a   1.000
_cell.length_b   1.000
_cell.length_c   1.000
_cell.angle_alpha   90.00
_cell.angle_beta   90.00
_cell.angle_gamma   90.00
#
_symmetry.space_group_name_H-M   'P 1'
#
loop_
_entity.id
_entity.type
_entity.pdbx_description
1 polymer ?
#
loop_
_entity_poly.entity_id
_entity_poly.type
_entity_poly.pdbx_seq_one_letter_code
_entity_poly.pdbx_strand_id
1 'polypeptide(L)'
;MYKTITHKTTEEHYINGVRVKPMLIDPLPTVVINERTMNFRMDNRSLWTRYSLGMINFSVALYGGIVNSDNVLENLKKAGQACGDYFVPYYGFNAAKKIGSLLIVIAINGSKVAEALKAKRDISAYETIWDKQINELATYLNELNPQHWPKDTLDEMFINLTALWTDDFRARLAEDFVADSIALDAIIKIAVSGIPNHVNKGYTSIADTISKGIIAQSPLTFAE
;
A
#
# COMPACT_ATOMS: atom_id res chain seq x y z
N MET A 1 9.78 -34.70 -9.21
CA MET A 1 9.13 -35.51 -8.17
C MET A 1 9.36 -34.78 -6.83
N TYR A 2 8.45 -33.92 -6.43
CA TYR A 2 8.59 -33.11 -5.21
C TYR A 2 7.94 -33.84 -4.04
N LYS A 3 8.71 -34.08 -2.99
CA LYS A 3 8.21 -34.69 -1.74
C LYS A 3 7.41 -33.63 -0.96
N THR A 4 6.13 -33.89 -0.77
CA THR A 4 5.28 -33.14 0.17
C THR A 4 5.71 -33.50 1.60
N ILE A 5 6.29 -32.56 2.32
CA ILE A 5 6.59 -32.71 3.75
C ILE A 5 5.36 -32.24 4.52
N THR A 6 4.57 -33.18 5.03
CA THR A 6 3.50 -32.90 5.98
C THR A 6 4.10 -32.92 7.38
N HIS A 7 4.34 -31.77 7.96
CA HIS A 7 4.59 -31.67 9.40
C HIS A 7 3.28 -31.65 10.16
N LYS A 8 2.95 -32.79 10.80
CA LYS A 8 1.99 -32.82 11.90
C LYS A 8 2.73 -32.39 13.17
N THR A 9 2.61 -31.14 13.56
CA THR A 9 3.02 -30.70 14.90
C THR A 9 1.79 -30.70 15.80
N THR A 10 1.71 -31.68 16.70
CA THR A 10 0.83 -31.67 17.86
C THR A 10 1.55 -30.98 19.01
N GLU A 11 1.89 -29.70 18.87
CA GLU A 11 2.38 -28.93 20.00
C GLU A 11 1.19 -28.27 20.72
N GLU A 12 1.06 -28.61 22.00
CA GLU A 12 0.09 -28.00 22.90
C GLU A 12 0.60 -26.57 23.24
N HIS A 13 -0.14 -25.55 22.83
CA HIS A 13 0.19 -24.17 23.16
C HIS A 13 -0.55 -23.71 24.42
N TYR A 14 0.20 -23.15 25.37
CA TYR A 14 -0.32 -22.52 26.58
C TYR A 14 -0.04 -21.02 26.52
N ILE A 15 -1.05 -20.18 26.70
CA ILE A 15 -0.90 -18.73 26.91
C ILE A 15 -1.37 -18.45 28.33
N ASN A 16 -0.46 -17.93 29.17
CA ASN A 16 -0.73 -17.62 30.59
C ASN A 16 -1.32 -18.79 31.38
N GLY A 17 -0.84 -20.04 31.12
CA GLY A 17 -1.30 -21.22 31.83
C GLY A 17 -2.65 -21.79 31.35
N VAL A 18 -3.28 -21.21 30.35
CA VAL A 18 -4.53 -21.67 29.76
C VAL A 18 -4.23 -22.44 28.47
N ARG A 19 -4.70 -23.70 28.37
CA ARG A 19 -4.59 -24.52 27.16
C ARG A 19 -5.40 -23.89 26.03
N VAL A 20 -4.73 -23.43 24.98
CA VAL A 20 -5.38 -22.90 23.77
C VAL A 20 -5.50 -24.03 22.76
N LYS A 21 -6.71 -24.35 22.33
CA LYS A 21 -6.90 -25.29 21.21
C LYS A 21 -6.13 -24.76 20.00
N PRO A 22 -5.29 -25.59 19.32
CA PRO A 22 -4.72 -25.18 18.06
C PRO A 22 -5.88 -24.85 17.12
N MET A 23 -5.97 -23.60 16.70
CA MET A 23 -6.86 -23.22 15.61
C MET A 23 -6.36 -23.97 14.39
N LEU A 24 -7.20 -24.81 13.78
CA LEU A 24 -6.96 -25.34 12.46
C LEU A 24 -6.78 -24.14 11.53
N ILE A 25 -5.52 -23.82 11.28
CA ILE A 25 -5.17 -22.88 10.22
C ILE A 25 -5.43 -23.67 8.95
N ASP A 26 -6.47 -23.31 8.19
CA ASP A 26 -6.57 -23.78 6.82
C ASP A 26 -5.20 -23.54 6.17
N PRO A 27 -4.60 -24.56 5.52
CA PRO A 27 -3.32 -24.39 4.90
C PRO A 27 -3.45 -23.17 3.96
N LEU A 28 -2.65 -22.16 4.25
CA LEU A 28 -2.54 -21.00 3.34
C LEU A 28 -2.42 -21.58 1.93
N PRO A 29 -3.22 -21.12 0.97
CA PRO A 29 -3.11 -21.59 -0.39
C PRO A 29 -1.65 -21.57 -0.76
N THR A 30 -1.12 -22.71 -1.21
CA THR A 30 0.29 -22.87 -1.55
C THR A 30 0.58 -21.84 -2.63
N VAL A 31 1.16 -20.71 -2.26
CA VAL A 31 1.61 -19.72 -3.24
C VAL A 31 2.73 -20.39 -3.99
N VAL A 32 2.47 -20.78 -5.22
CA VAL A 32 3.51 -21.29 -6.11
C VAL A 32 4.49 -20.14 -6.31
N ILE A 33 5.60 -20.18 -5.60
CA ILE A 33 6.69 -19.21 -5.76
C ILE A 33 7.51 -19.72 -6.94
N ASN A 34 7.28 -19.15 -8.11
CA ASN A 34 8.13 -19.29 -9.26
C ASN A 34 8.77 -17.93 -9.59
N GLU A 35 9.73 -17.92 -10.50
CA GLU A 35 10.45 -16.72 -10.90
C GLU A 35 9.50 -15.62 -11.40
N ARG A 36 8.47 -15.99 -12.13
CA ARG A 36 7.48 -15.05 -12.69
C ARG A 36 6.66 -14.37 -11.61
N THR A 37 6.17 -15.11 -10.62
CA THR A 37 5.44 -14.53 -9.49
C THR A 37 6.34 -13.69 -8.60
N MET A 38 7.61 -14.06 -8.43
CA MET A 38 8.59 -13.26 -7.70
C MET A 38 8.86 -11.94 -8.40
N ASN A 39 9.19 -11.97 -9.70
CA ASN A 39 9.46 -10.77 -10.48
C ASN A 39 8.25 -9.83 -10.48
N PHE A 40 7.05 -10.38 -10.70
CA PHE A 40 5.81 -9.63 -10.63
C PHE A 40 5.63 -8.91 -9.27
N ARG A 41 5.85 -9.59 -8.16
CA ARG A 41 5.72 -8.98 -6.83
C ARG A 41 6.82 -7.94 -6.57
N MET A 42 8.03 -8.17 -7.05
CA MET A 42 9.14 -7.21 -6.92
C MET A 42 8.85 -5.93 -7.72
N ASP A 43 8.34 -6.05 -8.94
CA ASP A 43 7.96 -4.90 -9.77
C ASP A 43 6.86 -4.08 -9.09
N ASN A 44 5.83 -4.75 -8.58
CA ASN A 44 4.76 -4.06 -7.85
C ASN A 44 5.26 -3.36 -6.59
N ARG A 45 6.13 -4.00 -5.81
CA ARG A 45 6.78 -3.36 -4.65
C ARG A 45 7.59 -2.13 -5.05
N SER A 46 8.33 -2.21 -6.15
CA SER A 46 9.09 -1.08 -6.67
C SER A 46 8.18 0.10 -7.03
N LEU A 47 7.04 -0.15 -7.68
CA LEU A 47 6.06 0.87 -8.04
C LEU A 47 5.47 1.54 -6.79
N TRP A 48 4.99 0.77 -5.82
CA TRP A 48 4.43 1.31 -4.58
C TRP A 48 5.47 2.03 -3.72
N THR A 49 6.73 1.57 -3.72
CA THR A 49 7.83 2.30 -3.09
C THR A 49 8.01 3.68 -3.74
N ARG A 50 8.09 3.74 -5.06
CA ARG A 50 8.27 5.00 -5.78
C ARG A 50 7.10 5.96 -5.55
N TYR A 51 5.88 5.47 -5.54
CA TYR A 51 4.70 6.29 -5.29
C TYR A 51 4.70 6.81 -3.85
N SER A 52 4.92 5.95 -2.85
CA SER A 52 4.88 6.34 -1.44
C SER A 52 6.02 7.29 -1.06
N LEU A 53 7.25 7.03 -1.52
CA LEU A 53 8.38 7.94 -1.31
C LEU A 53 8.27 9.21 -2.14
N GLY A 54 7.53 9.20 -3.24
CA GLY A 54 7.28 10.39 -4.06
C GLY A 54 6.59 11.50 -3.27
N MET A 55 5.65 11.16 -2.39
CA MET A 55 4.99 12.13 -1.52
C MET A 55 5.95 12.72 -0.47
N ILE A 56 6.81 11.88 0.11
CA ILE A 56 7.85 12.31 1.04
C ILE A 56 8.85 13.24 0.34
N ASN A 57 9.30 12.88 -0.85
CA ASN A 57 10.19 13.73 -1.63
C ASN A 57 9.55 15.08 -1.98
N PHE A 58 8.22 15.09 -2.21
CA PHE A 58 7.48 16.32 -2.40
C PHE A 58 7.53 17.22 -1.15
N SER A 59 7.27 16.66 0.04
CA SER A 59 7.34 17.41 1.31
C SER A 59 8.76 17.96 1.56
N VAL A 60 9.79 17.15 1.30
CA VAL A 60 11.20 17.56 1.40
C VAL A 60 11.49 18.74 0.49
N ALA A 61 11.07 18.68 -0.78
CA ALA A 61 11.27 19.78 -1.73
C ALA A 61 10.48 21.02 -1.34
N LEU A 62 9.24 20.86 -0.94
CA LEU A 62 8.35 21.96 -0.55
C LEU A 62 8.86 22.70 0.69
N TYR A 63 9.25 21.96 1.74
CA TYR A 63 9.65 22.56 3.02
C TYR A 63 11.12 23.00 3.02
N GLY A 64 12.00 22.24 2.37
CA GLY A 64 13.42 22.58 2.26
C GLY A 64 13.73 23.74 1.29
N GLY A 65 12.84 24.05 0.37
CA GLY A 65 13.01 25.14 -0.59
C GLY A 65 14.21 24.99 -1.55
N ILE A 66 14.79 23.81 -1.63
CA ILE A 66 16.05 23.52 -2.36
C ILE A 66 15.78 23.13 -3.83
N VAL A 67 14.62 22.50 -4.08
CA VAL A 67 14.22 21.95 -5.38
C VAL A 67 12.85 22.48 -5.74
N ASN A 68 12.57 22.63 -7.04
CA ASN A 68 11.24 22.96 -7.53
C ASN A 68 10.26 21.82 -7.17
N SER A 69 9.39 22.05 -6.19
CA SER A 69 8.40 21.08 -5.71
C SER A 69 7.40 20.65 -6.79
N ASP A 70 7.11 21.52 -7.79
CA ASP A 70 6.21 21.19 -8.89
C ASP A 70 6.79 20.07 -9.76
N ASN A 71 8.10 20.07 -10.01
CA ASN A 71 8.76 18.98 -10.74
C ASN A 71 8.72 17.67 -9.97
N VAL A 72 8.82 17.73 -8.63
CA VAL A 72 8.70 16.54 -7.78
C VAL A 72 7.26 16.01 -7.79
N LEU A 73 6.26 16.90 -7.76
CA LEU A 73 4.85 16.50 -7.89
C LEU A 73 4.57 15.85 -9.25
N GLU A 74 5.12 16.38 -10.33
CA GLU A 74 4.99 15.74 -11.65
C GLU A 74 5.60 14.33 -11.69
N ASN A 75 6.72 14.10 -11.01
CA ASN A 75 7.30 12.76 -10.89
C ASN A 75 6.43 11.82 -10.03
N LEU A 76 5.82 12.33 -8.97
CA LEU A 76 4.86 11.58 -8.16
C LEU A 76 3.61 11.19 -8.98
N LYS A 77 3.08 12.11 -9.80
CA LYS A 77 1.97 11.83 -10.71
C LYS A 77 2.32 10.74 -11.73
N LYS A 78 3.54 10.77 -12.28
CA LYS A 78 4.04 9.71 -13.16
C LYS A 78 4.16 8.36 -12.43
N ALA A 79 4.56 8.36 -11.16
CA ALA A 79 4.58 7.15 -10.35
C ALA A 79 3.16 6.59 -10.13
N GLY A 80 2.17 7.44 -9.87
CA GLY A 80 0.76 7.05 -9.78
C GLY A 80 0.23 6.45 -11.09
N GLN A 81 0.57 7.06 -12.24
CA GLN A 81 0.22 6.50 -13.54
C GLN A 81 0.88 5.13 -13.76
N ALA A 82 2.16 4.97 -13.43
CA ALA A 82 2.86 3.69 -13.56
C ALA A 82 2.25 2.59 -12.69
N CYS A 83 1.78 2.93 -11.47
CA CYS A 83 1.00 2.00 -10.66
C CYS A 83 -0.29 1.57 -11.36
N GLY A 84 -0.98 2.51 -12.02
CA GLY A 84 -2.17 2.19 -12.82
C GLY A 84 -1.84 1.29 -14.02
N ASP A 85 -0.80 1.63 -14.79
CA ASP A 85 -0.41 0.89 -16.00
C ASP A 85 -0.05 -0.57 -15.71
N TYR A 86 0.37 -0.86 -14.49
CA TYR A 86 0.63 -2.22 -14.01
C TYR A 86 -0.60 -3.15 -14.10
N PHE A 87 -1.80 -2.58 -14.11
CA PHE A 87 -3.06 -3.34 -14.21
C PHE A 87 -3.47 -3.66 -15.65
N VAL A 88 -2.84 -3.05 -16.67
CA VAL A 88 -3.23 -3.22 -18.08
C VAL A 88 -3.31 -4.68 -18.50
N PRO A 89 -2.32 -5.55 -18.22
CA PRO A 89 -2.34 -6.94 -18.68
C PRO A 89 -3.46 -7.80 -18.05
N TYR A 90 -4.03 -7.36 -16.92
CA TYR A 90 -4.94 -8.16 -16.11
C TYR A 90 -6.39 -7.64 -16.14
N TYR A 91 -6.56 -6.31 -16.22
CA TYR A 91 -7.87 -5.66 -16.15
C TYR A 91 -8.16 -4.75 -17.35
N GLY A 92 -7.22 -4.67 -18.29
CA GLY A 92 -7.34 -3.88 -19.50
C GLY A 92 -7.08 -2.38 -19.29
N PHE A 93 -6.99 -1.66 -20.41
CA PHE A 93 -6.57 -0.26 -20.45
C PHE A 93 -7.48 0.68 -19.64
N ASN A 94 -8.82 0.49 -19.73
CA ASN A 94 -9.77 1.40 -19.07
C ASN A 94 -9.67 1.32 -17.54
N ALA A 95 -9.54 0.11 -16.98
CA ALA A 95 -9.35 -0.08 -15.55
C ALA A 95 -8.03 0.51 -15.07
N ALA A 96 -6.94 0.21 -15.77
CA ALA A 96 -5.62 0.74 -15.50
C ALA A 96 -5.59 2.27 -15.50
N LYS A 97 -6.19 2.89 -16.53
CA LYS A 97 -6.30 4.35 -16.62
C LYS A 97 -7.07 4.95 -15.46
N LYS A 98 -8.19 4.33 -15.04
CA LYS A 98 -8.97 4.82 -13.89
C LYS A 98 -8.18 4.72 -12.60
N ILE A 99 -7.46 3.62 -12.33
CA ILE A 99 -6.61 3.45 -11.16
C ILE A 99 -5.50 4.51 -11.15
N GLY A 100 -4.78 4.68 -12.26
CA GLY A 100 -3.73 5.69 -12.38
C GLY A 100 -4.26 7.10 -12.14
N SER A 101 -5.42 7.43 -12.70
CA SER A 101 -6.06 8.74 -12.49
C SER A 101 -6.44 8.97 -11.02
N LEU A 102 -6.96 7.96 -10.32
CA LEU A 102 -7.28 8.07 -8.89
C LEU A 102 -6.02 8.28 -8.05
N LEU A 103 -4.95 7.54 -8.32
CA LEU A 103 -3.67 7.73 -7.62
C LEU A 103 -3.06 9.13 -7.89
N ILE A 104 -3.17 9.64 -9.11
CA ILE A 104 -2.74 11.00 -9.43
C ILE A 104 -3.55 12.03 -8.62
N VAL A 105 -4.85 11.88 -8.53
CA VAL A 105 -5.72 12.81 -7.78
C VAL A 105 -5.41 12.73 -6.27
N ILE A 106 -5.16 11.54 -5.73
CA ILE A 106 -4.70 11.34 -4.35
C ILE A 106 -3.38 12.09 -4.12
N ALA A 107 -2.42 11.98 -5.04
CA ALA A 107 -1.14 12.69 -4.95
C ALA A 107 -1.31 14.22 -4.96
N ILE A 108 -2.18 14.76 -5.85
CA ILE A 108 -2.47 16.20 -5.92
C ILE A 108 -3.12 16.70 -4.63
N ASN A 109 -4.02 15.93 -4.00
CA ASN A 109 -4.62 16.39 -2.76
C ASN A 109 -3.67 16.27 -1.56
N GLY A 110 -2.81 15.25 -1.53
CA GLY A 110 -1.73 15.19 -0.57
C GLY A 110 -0.79 16.39 -0.66
N SER A 111 -0.45 16.83 -1.88
CA SER A 111 0.37 18.05 -2.04
C SER A 111 -0.32 19.29 -1.48
N LYS A 112 -1.66 19.43 -1.65
CA LYS A 112 -2.43 20.53 -1.06
C LYS A 112 -2.47 20.49 0.46
N VAL A 113 -2.54 19.29 1.07
CA VAL A 113 -2.41 19.14 2.52
C VAL A 113 -1.06 19.64 3.00
N ALA A 114 0.04 19.21 2.35
CA ALA A 114 1.38 19.66 2.69
C ALA A 114 1.57 21.19 2.54
N GLU A 115 1.04 21.78 1.46
CA GLU A 115 1.06 23.22 1.23
C GLU A 115 0.24 24.00 2.26
N ALA A 116 -0.93 23.48 2.65
CA ALA A 116 -1.78 24.11 3.66
C ALA A 116 -1.11 24.07 5.04
N LEU A 117 -0.47 22.96 5.40
CA LEU A 117 0.33 22.84 6.63
C LEU A 117 1.48 23.85 6.65
N LYS A 118 2.24 23.96 5.56
CA LYS A 118 3.32 24.96 5.41
C LYS A 118 2.79 26.38 5.62
N ALA A 119 1.63 26.67 5.07
CA ALA A 119 0.97 27.97 5.20
C ALA A 119 0.21 28.15 6.53
N LYS A 120 0.27 27.18 7.46
CA LYS A 120 -0.46 27.19 8.76
C LYS A 120 -1.97 27.36 8.58
N ARG A 121 -2.53 26.82 7.50
CA ARG A 121 -3.97 26.81 7.22
C ARG A 121 -4.62 25.54 7.76
N ASP A 122 -5.93 25.60 8.01
CA ASP A 122 -6.73 24.42 8.31
C ASP A 122 -6.73 23.43 7.14
N ILE A 123 -6.52 22.17 7.45
CA ILE A 123 -6.42 21.08 6.47
C ILE A 123 -7.68 20.22 6.38
N SER A 124 -8.66 20.41 7.26
CA SER A 124 -9.84 19.54 7.40
C SER A 124 -10.61 19.34 6.09
N ALA A 125 -10.75 20.41 5.29
CA ALA A 125 -11.41 20.34 4.00
C ALA A 125 -10.62 19.48 3.01
N TYR A 126 -9.30 19.55 3.02
CA TYR A 126 -8.43 18.75 2.14
C TYR A 126 -8.40 17.28 2.58
N GLU A 127 -8.37 17.02 3.88
CA GLU A 127 -8.46 15.64 4.44
C GLU A 127 -9.79 15.00 4.04
N THR A 128 -10.91 15.70 4.17
CA THR A 128 -12.24 15.19 3.73
C THR A 128 -12.25 14.82 2.23
N ILE A 129 -11.63 15.63 1.38
CA ILE A 129 -11.52 15.33 -0.04
C ILE A 129 -10.60 14.12 -0.26
N TRP A 130 -9.53 14.02 0.47
CA TRP A 130 -8.57 12.91 0.38
C TRP A 130 -9.22 11.59 0.75
N ASP A 131 -9.94 11.55 1.89
CA ASP A 131 -10.70 10.38 2.35
C ASP A 131 -11.73 9.90 1.32
N LYS A 132 -12.44 10.85 0.69
CA LYS A 132 -13.37 10.51 -0.39
C LYS A 132 -12.68 9.82 -1.57
N GLN A 133 -11.49 10.28 -1.94
CA GLN A 133 -10.73 9.71 -3.06
C GLN A 133 -10.13 8.36 -2.73
N ILE A 134 -9.67 8.18 -1.49
CA ILE A 134 -9.25 6.88 -0.96
C ILE A 134 -10.41 5.88 -1.04
N ASN A 135 -11.58 6.27 -0.56
CA ASN A 135 -12.77 5.44 -0.62
C ASN A 135 -13.15 5.08 -2.07
N GLU A 136 -13.01 6.02 -3.02
CA GLU A 136 -13.26 5.75 -4.45
C GLU A 136 -12.26 4.75 -5.01
N LEU A 137 -10.96 4.87 -4.69
CA LEU A 137 -9.93 3.92 -5.12
C LEU A 137 -10.19 2.52 -4.55
N ALA A 138 -10.44 2.42 -3.25
CA ALA A 138 -10.72 1.14 -2.59
C ALA A 138 -11.99 0.48 -3.13
N THR A 139 -13.05 1.26 -3.34
CA THR A 139 -14.29 0.77 -3.96
C THR A 139 -14.03 0.24 -5.35
N TYR A 140 -13.31 0.98 -6.19
CA TYR A 140 -13.03 0.56 -7.55
C TYR A 140 -12.14 -0.69 -7.62
N LEU A 141 -11.12 -0.79 -6.78
CA LEU A 141 -10.31 -2.00 -6.69
C LEU A 141 -11.14 -3.20 -6.23
N ASN A 142 -12.01 -3.02 -5.23
CA ASN A 142 -12.93 -4.08 -4.79
C ASN A 142 -13.89 -4.51 -5.91
N GLU A 143 -14.45 -3.59 -6.70
CA GLU A 143 -15.30 -3.92 -7.86
C GLU A 143 -14.56 -4.77 -8.90
N LEU A 144 -13.26 -4.54 -9.10
CA LEU A 144 -12.45 -5.33 -10.04
C LEU A 144 -12.14 -6.73 -9.51
N ASN A 145 -11.98 -6.89 -8.21
CA ASN A 145 -11.60 -8.17 -7.62
C ASN A 145 -12.15 -8.35 -6.19
N PRO A 146 -13.48 -8.45 -6.04
CA PRO A 146 -14.14 -8.46 -4.73
C PRO A 146 -13.75 -9.65 -3.85
N GLN A 147 -13.33 -10.76 -4.47
CA GLN A 147 -12.95 -11.97 -3.77
C GLN A 147 -11.59 -11.84 -3.06
N HIS A 148 -10.66 -11.06 -3.63
CA HIS A 148 -9.29 -10.97 -3.14
C HIS A 148 -8.90 -9.59 -2.63
N TRP A 149 -9.72 -8.58 -2.88
CA TRP A 149 -9.53 -7.19 -2.44
C TRP A 149 -10.73 -6.70 -1.64
N PRO A 150 -10.92 -7.19 -0.40
CA PRO A 150 -12.01 -6.72 0.46
C PRO A 150 -11.91 -5.21 0.66
N LYS A 151 -13.03 -4.50 0.47
CA LYS A 151 -13.06 -3.04 0.52
C LYS A 151 -12.54 -2.50 1.85
N ASP A 152 -12.98 -3.07 2.98
CA ASP A 152 -12.58 -2.61 4.31
C ASP A 152 -11.07 -2.71 4.53
N THR A 153 -10.43 -3.77 4.00
CA THR A 153 -8.97 -3.93 4.06
C THR A 153 -8.26 -2.86 3.24
N LEU A 154 -8.75 -2.56 2.04
CA LEU A 154 -8.19 -1.53 1.18
C LEU A 154 -8.38 -0.14 1.78
N ASP A 155 -9.56 0.18 2.30
CA ASP A 155 -9.85 1.44 2.99
C ASP A 155 -8.87 1.65 4.15
N GLU A 156 -8.73 0.67 5.03
CA GLU A 156 -7.82 0.74 6.18
C GLU A 156 -6.38 1.01 5.74
N MET A 157 -5.89 0.31 4.73
CA MET A 157 -4.52 0.45 4.25
C MET A 157 -4.26 1.84 3.66
N PHE A 158 -5.16 2.35 2.84
CA PHE A 158 -4.98 3.64 2.19
C PHE A 158 -5.21 4.81 3.15
N ILE A 159 -6.19 4.73 4.06
CA ILE A 159 -6.40 5.74 5.11
C ILE A 159 -5.18 5.83 6.02
N ASN A 160 -4.62 4.70 6.44
CA ASN A 160 -3.40 4.68 7.24
C ASN A 160 -2.22 5.29 6.49
N LEU A 161 -2.08 5.03 5.18
CA LEU A 161 -1.02 5.62 4.39
C LEU A 161 -1.12 7.15 4.33
N THR A 162 -2.33 7.71 4.12
CA THR A 162 -2.52 9.17 4.08
C THR A 162 -2.33 9.82 5.44
N ALA A 163 -2.74 9.18 6.52
CA ALA A 163 -2.48 9.63 7.88
C ALA A 163 -0.97 9.70 8.17
N LEU A 164 -0.21 8.67 7.78
CA LEU A 164 1.24 8.63 7.95
C LEU A 164 1.95 9.72 7.11
N TRP A 165 1.48 10.01 5.90
CA TRP A 165 2.01 11.16 5.15
C TRP A 165 1.74 12.49 5.85
N THR A 166 0.56 12.65 6.44
CA THR A 166 0.24 13.86 7.23
C THR A 166 1.14 13.98 8.46
N ASP A 167 1.43 12.88 9.14
CA ASP A 167 2.34 12.85 10.29
C ASP A 167 3.78 13.19 9.87
N ASP A 168 4.27 12.64 8.74
CA ASP A 168 5.56 13.01 8.14
C ASP A 168 5.64 14.53 7.85
N PHE A 169 4.58 15.10 7.25
CA PHE A 169 4.54 16.53 6.95
C PHE A 169 4.62 17.40 8.21
N ARG A 170 3.89 17.02 9.27
CA ARG A 170 3.91 17.72 10.55
C ARG A 170 5.25 17.60 11.24
N ALA A 171 5.84 16.40 11.28
CA ALA A 171 7.14 16.15 11.88
C ALA A 171 8.24 16.98 11.20
N ARG A 172 8.26 17.03 9.87
CA ARG A 172 9.22 17.85 9.11
C ARG A 172 9.07 19.34 9.38
N LEU A 173 7.84 19.85 9.42
CA LEU A 173 7.58 21.26 9.72
C LEU A 173 7.95 21.63 11.16
N ALA A 174 7.90 20.69 12.08
CA ALA A 174 8.32 20.85 13.47
C ALA A 174 9.83 20.61 13.68
N GLU A 175 10.57 20.22 12.63
CA GLU A 175 11.97 19.78 12.69
C GLU A 175 12.17 18.60 13.68
N ASP A 176 11.12 17.79 13.90
CA ASP A 176 11.17 16.58 14.71
C ASP A 176 11.65 15.39 13.87
N PHE A 177 12.98 15.26 13.77
CA PHE A 177 13.61 14.21 12.95
C PHE A 177 13.35 12.80 13.49
N VAL A 178 13.00 12.64 14.76
CA VAL A 178 12.65 11.34 15.35
C VAL A 178 11.24 10.93 14.85
N ALA A 179 10.25 11.81 14.98
CA ALA A 179 8.90 11.55 14.49
C ALA A 179 8.89 11.36 12.96
N ASP A 180 9.67 12.16 12.21
CA ASP A 180 9.85 12.02 10.78
C ASP A 180 10.37 10.63 10.40
N SER A 181 11.43 10.15 11.06
CA SER A 181 11.98 8.81 10.81
C SER A 181 10.98 7.69 11.13
N ILE A 182 10.20 7.83 12.19
CA ILE A 182 9.15 6.87 12.56
C ILE A 182 8.05 6.83 11.49
N ALA A 183 7.59 7.99 11.02
CA ALA A 183 6.58 8.09 9.97
C ALA A 183 7.08 7.46 8.67
N LEU A 184 8.31 7.75 8.26
CA LEU A 184 8.94 7.17 7.07
C LEU A 184 8.99 5.63 7.14
N ASP A 185 9.44 5.06 8.26
CA ASP A 185 9.51 3.60 8.44
C ASP A 185 8.10 2.98 8.36
N ALA A 186 7.10 3.62 8.96
CA ALA A 186 5.72 3.17 8.91
C ALA A 186 5.13 3.24 7.48
N ILE A 187 5.42 4.30 6.72
CA ILE A 187 5.02 4.45 5.31
C ILE A 187 5.61 3.32 4.46
N ILE A 188 6.89 3.01 4.61
CA ILE A 188 7.52 1.91 3.88
C ILE A 188 6.89 0.57 4.27
N LYS A 189 6.60 0.36 5.54
CA LYS A 189 5.96 -0.87 6.01
C LYS A 189 4.58 -1.05 5.40
N ILE A 190 3.70 -0.05 5.45
CA ILE A 190 2.35 -0.18 4.90
C ILE A 190 2.37 -0.31 3.37
N ALA A 191 3.27 0.39 2.70
CA ALA A 191 3.35 0.34 1.25
C ALA A 191 3.91 -0.99 0.73
N VAL A 192 4.96 -1.54 1.35
CA VAL A 192 5.82 -2.57 0.74
C VAL A 192 6.14 -3.75 1.62
N SER A 193 6.58 -3.51 2.89
CA SER A 193 7.13 -4.58 3.74
C SER A 193 6.07 -5.31 4.55
N GLY A 194 4.93 -4.68 4.73
CA GLY A 194 3.81 -5.18 5.51
C GLY A 194 3.83 -4.75 6.97
N ILE A 195 2.64 -4.46 7.48
CA ILE A 195 2.34 -4.26 8.90
C ILE A 195 1.72 -5.53 9.47
N PRO A 196 1.85 -5.78 10.79
CA PRO A 196 1.16 -6.91 11.41
C PRO A 196 -0.34 -6.82 11.17
N ASN A 197 -0.90 -7.83 10.51
CA ASN A 197 -2.34 -7.93 10.33
C ASN A 197 -2.94 -8.72 11.51
N HIS A 198 -3.77 -8.07 12.31
CA HIS A 198 -4.40 -8.67 13.48
C HIS A 198 -5.40 -9.78 13.12
N VAL A 199 -5.97 -9.75 11.92
CA VAL A 199 -6.96 -10.73 11.46
C VAL A 199 -6.28 -12.03 11.01
N ASN A 200 -5.22 -11.94 10.20
CA ASN A 200 -4.60 -13.10 9.56
C ASN A 200 -3.23 -13.48 10.14
N LYS A 201 -2.81 -12.84 11.25
CA LYS A 201 -1.50 -13.06 11.92
C LYS A 201 -0.28 -13.00 10.99
N GLY A 202 -0.39 -12.31 9.85
CA GLY A 202 0.67 -12.12 8.88
C GLY A 202 1.04 -10.66 8.71
N TYR A 203 2.04 -10.41 7.89
CA TYR A 203 2.36 -9.07 7.44
C TYR A 203 1.63 -8.80 6.13
N THR A 204 0.97 -7.63 6.03
CA THR A 204 0.23 -7.24 4.85
C THR A 204 0.64 -5.83 4.44
N SER A 205 0.99 -5.65 3.18
CA SER A 205 1.27 -4.35 2.57
C SER A 205 0.34 -4.12 1.37
N ILE A 206 0.23 -2.86 0.94
CA ILE A 206 -0.51 -2.51 -0.26
C ILE A 206 0.02 -3.31 -1.46
N ALA A 207 1.34 -3.32 -1.67
CA ALA A 207 1.97 -4.05 -2.76
C ALA A 207 1.67 -5.55 -2.73
N ASP A 208 1.74 -6.18 -1.55
CA ASP A 208 1.44 -7.60 -1.43
C ASP A 208 -0.04 -7.91 -1.62
N THR A 209 -0.94 -7.08 -1.09
CA THR A 209 -2.39 -7.24 -1.25
C THR A 209 -2.77 -7.17 -2.72
N ILE A 210 -2.28 -6.17 -3.44
CA ILE A 210 -2.52 -6.02 -4.88
C ILE A 210 -1.95 -7.21 -5.65
N SER A 211 -0.68 -7.57 -5.41
CA SER A 211 -0.06 -8.69 -6.12
C SER A 211 -0.76 -10.03 -5.89
N LYS A 212 -1.10 -10.34 -4.63
CA LYS A 212 -1.80 -11.59 -4.29
C LYS A 212 -3.14 -11.70 -4.99
N GLY A 213 -3.91 -10.61 -5.03
CA GLY A 213 -5.20 -10.60 -5.71
C GLY A 213 -5.09 -10.82 -7.21
N ILE A 214 -4.14 -10.19 -7.88
CA ILE A 214 -3.91 -10.39 -9.33
C ILE A 214 -3.47 -11.82 -9.63
N ILE A 215 -2.51 -12.36 -8.86
CA ILE A 215 -2.02 -13.73 -9.04
C ILE A 215 -3.16 -14.74 -8.83
N ALA A 216 -3.98 -14.56 -7.79
CA ALA A 216 -5.09 -15.46 -7.50
C ALA A 216 -6.19 -15.44 -8.56
N GLN A 217 -6.45 -14.29 -9.17
CA GLN A 217 -7.44 -14.15 -10.24
C GLN A 217 -6.93 -14.66 -11.60
N SER A 218 -5.62 -14.68 -11.82
CA SER A 218 -5.00 -15.06 -13.09
C SER A 218 -3.99 -16.21 -12.93
N PRO A 219 -4.37 -17.36 -12.33
CA PRO A 219 -3.42 -18.41 -11.95
C PRO A 219 -2.68 -19.00 -13.14
N LEU A 220 -3.33 -19.13 -14.32
CA LEU A 220 -2.69 -19.65 -15.54
C LEU A 220 -1.59 -18.72 -16.08
N THR A 221 -1.70 -17.43 -15.86
CA THR A 221 -0.67 -16.46 -16.27
C THR A 221 0.63 -16.63 -15.48
N PHE A 222 0.54 -17.21 -14.29
CA PHE A 222 1.66 -17.38 -13.35
C PHE A 222 2.05 -18.85 -13.11
N ALA A 223 1.48 -19.79 -13.86
CA ALA A 223 1.67 -21.25 -13.65
C ALA A 223 2.99 -21.80 -14.20
N GLU A 224 3.74 -21.04 -15.02
CA GLU A 224 4.99 -21.47 -15.65
C GLU A 224 6.22 -20.76 -15.08
#